data_73ba1a974ef41fe5ad7a67129ae89464
#
_entry.id   73ba1a974ef41fe5ad7a67129ae89464
#
_cell.length_a   1.000
_cell.length_b   1.000
_cell.length_c   1.000
_cell.angle_alpha   90.00
_cell.angle_beta   90.00
_cell.angle_gamma   90.00
#
_symmetry.space_group_name_H-M   'P 1'
#
loop_
_entity.id
_entity.type
_entity.pdbx_description
1 polymer ?
#
loop_
_entity_poly.entity_id
_entity_poly.type
_entity_poly.pdbx_seq_one_letter_code
_entity_poly.pdbx_strand_id
1 'polypeptide(L)'
;MRAAGTTHVALEVSSHALAQERVTGCRFDAAVFTNLTRDHLDFHGDLEHYGAAKARLFLDELPASGKRDPVAVVNVDDPAGARLAARVRTRCVRVGRGAGADVRPLAAETSLAGTRGTLALGAERLPFESRLVGAPHLENILGAAAAAWALGTPLEAIARGLAAAEPPPGRLEQIPGPGFTVVVDYAHSPDALARALDVLRPLARGRLITVFGCGGDRDRGKRPLMGEAAARRSDVVVLTSDNPRTEDPLRILADIEEGVRAAGMTGHLVEPDRRAAIALALGLARPGDLVLVAGKGHEDYQIVGTVKRHLDDREEVRRALGRLA
;
A
#
# COMPACT_ATOMS: atom_id res chain seq x y z
N MET A 1 -2.18 -9.62 -26.12
CA MET A 1 -1.75 -8.21 -25.91
C MET A 1 -1.32 -7.57 -27.24
N ARG A 2 -0.25 -8.03 -27.91
CA ARG A 2 0.25 -7.38 -29.16
C ARG A 2 -0.82 -7.29 -30.25
N ALA A 3 -1.60 -8.34 -30.47
CA ALA A 3 -2.73 -8.36 -31.41
C ALA A 3 -3.86 -7.38 -31.04
N ALA A 4 -3.91 -6.93 -29.78
CA ALA A 4 -4.86 -5.91 -29.30
C ALA A 4 -4.26 -4.49 -29.29
N GLY A 5 -3.11 -4.28 -29.97
CA GLY A 5 -2.47 -2.96 -30.07
C GLY A 5 -1.71 -2.52 -28.82
N THR A 6 -1.47 -3.40 -27.85
CA THR A 6 -0.72 -3.06 -26.62
C THR A 6 0.72 -2.71 -26.97
N THR A 7 1.15 -1.51 -26.60
CA THR A 7 2.51 -0.98 -26.85
C THR A 7 3.41 -1.05 -25.62
N HIS A 8 2.83 -0.91 -24.43
CA HIS A 8 3.54 -0.94 -23.16
C HIS A 8 2.82 -1.87 -22.16
N VAL A 9 3.59 -2.54 -21.32
CA VAL A 9 3.06 -3.42 -20.28
C VAL A 9 3.78 -3.09 -18.98
N ALA A 10 3.04 -2.79 -17.92
CA ALA A 10 3.51 -2.77 -16.55
C ALA A 10 3.04 -4.07 -15.86
N LEU A 11 3.96 -4.76 -15.21
CA LEU A 11 3.72 -6.06 -14.59
C LEU A 11 4.24 -6.05 -13.15
N GLU A 12 3.41 -6.45 -12.20
CA GLU A 12 3.86 -6.78 -10.86
C GLU A 12 4.51 -8.15 -10.84
N VAL A 13 5.77 -8.21 -10.41
CA VAL A 13 6.54 -9.45 -10.32
C VAL A 13 6.72 -9.80 -8.85
N SER A 14 5.97 -10.79 -8.37
CA SER A 14 6.09 -11.26 -6.99
C SER A 14 7.36 -12.11 -6.80
N SER A 15 7.86 -12.16 -5.55
CA SER A 15 8.98 -13.03 -5.18
C SER A 15 8.71 -14.51 -5.43
N HIS A 16 7.44 -14.94 -5.27
CA HIS A 16 6.99 -16.28 -5.63
C HIS A 16 7.14 -16.53 -7.14
N ALA A 17 6.75 -15.55 -7.96
CA ALA A 17 6.89 -15.67 -9.41
C ALA A 17 8.36 -15.82 -9.83
N LEU A 18 9.27 -15.10 -9.16
CA LEU A 18 10.72 -15.23 -9.40
C LEU A 18 11.27 -16.56 -8.90
N ALA A 19 10.89 -16.99 -7.69
CA ALA A 19 11.31 -18.28 -7.14
C ALA A 19 10.83 -19.47 -7.98
N GLN A 20 9.66 -19.34 -8.60
CA GLN A 20 9.02 -20.36 -9.44
C GLN A 20 9.27 -20.14 -10.94
N GLU A 21 10.18 -19.26 -11.32
CA GLU A 21 10.60 -18.99 -12.69
C GLU A 21 9.47 -18.61 -13.67
N ARG A 22 8.36 -18.03 -13.13
CA ARG A 22 7.16 -17.69 -13.93
C ARG A 22 7.40 -16.55 -14.93
N VAL A 23 8.47 -15.78 -14.75
CA VAL A 23 8.84 -14.65 -15.62
C VAL A 23 10.06 -14.94 -16.48
N THR A 24 10.61 -16.14 -16.41
CA THR A 24 11.74 -16.57 -17.25
C THR A 24 11.38 -16.46 -18.72
N GLY A 25 12.26 -15.82 -19.50
CA GLY A 25 12.03 -15.52 -20.91
C GLY A 25 11.23 -14.23 -21.16
N CYS A 26 10.71 -13.55 -20.13
CA CYS A 26 10.20 -12.20 -20.30
C CYS A 26 11.33 -11.23 -20.62
N ARG A 27 11.07 -10.30 -21.56
CA ARG A 27 12.06 -9.31 -21.99
C ARG A 27 11.72 -7.95 -21.40
N PHE A 28 12.32 -7.64 -20.25
CA PHE A 28 12.09 -6.40 -19.52
C PHE A 28 12.93 -5.25 -20.07
N ASP A 29 12.33 -4.09 -20.32
CA ASP A 29 13.02 -2.84 -20.62
C ASP A 29 13.43 -2.13 -19.33
N ALA A 30 12.62 -2.24 -18.28
CA ALA A 30 12.89 -1.69 -16.95
C ALA A 30 12.42 -2.65 -15.85
N ALA A 31 13.13 -2.65 -14.73
CA ALA A 31 12.69 -3.29 -13.48
C ALA A 31 12.75 -2.28 -12.34
N VAL A 32 11.71 -2.23 -11.50
CA VAL A 32 11.60 -1.29 -10.38
C VAL A 32 11.62 -2.05 -9.06
N PHE A 33 12.59 -1.75 -8.19
CA PHE A 33 12.65 -2.24 -6.82
C PHE A 33 12.05 -1.17 -5.89
N THR A 34 10.97 -1.51 -5.20
CA THR A 34 10.26 -0.61 -4.29
C THR A 34 10.80 -0.71 -2.86
N ASN A 35 10.72 -1.87 -2.25
CA ASN A 35 11.19 -2.12 -0.87
C ASN A 35 11.32 -3.62 -0.57
N LEU A 36 11.91 -3.92 0.59
CA LEU A 36 11.94 -5.24 1.20
C LEU A 36 11.50 -5.12 2.67
N THR A 37 10.28 -5.53 2.98
CA THR A 37 9.73 -5.57 4.34
C THR A 37 9.32 -6.99 4.70
N ARG A 38 9.10 -7.26 5.99
CA ARG A 38 8.70 -8.60 6.46
C ARG A 38 7.36 -9.01 5.86
N ASP A 39 7.42 -9.93 4.90
CA ASP A 39 6.26 -10.57 4.29
C ASP A 39 6.68 -11.92 3.69
N HIS A 40 5.74 -12.81 3.41
CA HIS A 40 5.99 -14.08 2.70
C HIS A 40 7.07 -14.99 3.32
N LEU A 41 7.34 -14.87 4.64
CA LEU A 41 8.33 -15.70 5.32
C LEU A 41 7.86 -17.15 5.50
N ASP A 42 6.58 -17.40 5.43
CA ASP A 42 5.98 -18.74 5.32
C ASP A 42 6.47 -19.51 4.08
N PHE A 43 6.74 -18.80 2.99
CA PHE A 43 7.28 -19.38 1.75
C PHE A 43 8.81 -19.31 1.67
N HIS A 44 9.40 -18.19 2.03
CA HIS A 44 10.85 -17.95 1.84
C HIS A 44 11.70 -18.36 3.06
N GLY A 45 11.09 -18.62 4.23
CA GLY A 45 11.76 -18.94 5.47
C GLY A 45 12.26 -17.70 6.23
N ASP A 46 13.05 -16.86 5.59
CA ASP A 46 13.59 -15.64 6.20
C ASP A 46 13.67 -14.46 5.21
N LEU A 47 14.06 -13.30 5.73
CA LEU A 47 14.14 -12.05 4.96
C LEU A 47 15.30 -12.07 3.93
N GLU A 48 16.34 -12.83 4.18
CA GLU A 48 17.50 -12.94 3.29
C GLU A 48 17.13 -13.71 2.02
N HIS A 49 16.52 -14.88 2.15
CA HIS A 49 16.01 -15.65 1.02
C HIS A 49 14.92 -14.89 0.25
N TYR A 50 14.03 -14.17 0.96
CA TYR A 50 13.03 -13.31 0.32
C TYR A 50 13.69 -12.19 -0.50
N GLY A 51 14.70 -11.52 0.07
CA GLY A 51 15.48 -10.49 -0.63
C GLY A 51 16.26 -11.06 -1.82
N ALA A 52 16.87 -12.24 -1.67
CA ALA A 52 17.57 -12.93 -2.75
C ALA A 52 16.63 -13.26 -3.93
N ALA A 53 15.42 -13.77 -3.62
CA ALA A 53 14.43 -14.04 -4.65
C ALA A 53 14.04 -12.78 -5.44
N LYS A 54 13.78 -11.65 -4.75
CA LYS A 54 13.51 -10.35 -5.43
C LYS A 54 14.68 -9.86 -6.25
N ALA A 55 15.92 -10.04 -5.77
CA ALA A 55 17.12 -9.59 -6.46
C ALA A 55 17.34 -10.28 -7.81
N ARG A 56 16.82 -11.49 -8.02
CA ARG A 56 16.91 -12.22 -9.31
C ARG A 56 16.37 -11.40 -10.47
N LEU A 57 15.30 -10.62 -10.28
CA LEU A 57 14.75 -9.77 -11.33
C LEU A 57 15.81 -8.80 -11.90
N PHE A 58 16.68 -8.29 -11.04
CA PHE A 58 17.67 -7.25 -11.38
C PHE A 58 19.04 -7.82 -11.76
N LEU A 59 19.39 -8.95 -11.18
CA LEU A 59 20.73 -9.56 -11.35
C LEU A 59 20.75 -10.63 -12.43
N ASP A 60 19.62 -11.28 -12.68
CA ASP A 60 19.51 -12.40 -13.62
C ASP A 60 18.57 -12.06 -14.79
N GLU A 61 17.29 -11.82 -14.54
CA GLU A 61 16.26 -11.68 -15.58
C GLU A 61 16.42 -10.40 -16.42
N LEU A 62 16.70 -9.26 -15.79
CA LEU A 62 16.86 -7.99 -16.48
C LEU A 62 18.09 -7.98 -17.39
N PRO A 63 19.30 -8.40 -16.96
CA PRO A 63 20.46 -8.54 -17.84
C PRO A 63 20.23 -9.54 -18.97
N ALA A 64 19.53 -10.65 -18.70
CA ALA A 64 19.23 -11.69 -19.70
C ALA A 64 18.09 -11.31 -20.66
N SER A 65 17.43 -10.17 -20.49
CA SER A 65 16.27 -9.74 -21.28
C SER A 65 16.54 -9.56 -22.77
N GLY A 66 17.81 -9.43 -23.18
CA GLY A 66 18.21 -9.16 -24.56
C GLY A 66 17.73 -7.81 -25.08
N LYS A 67 17.33 -6.88 -24.22
CA LYS A 67 17.05 -5.49 -24.56
C LYS A 67 18.36 -4.71 -24.71
N ARG A 68 18.34 -3.64 -25.51
CA ARG A 68 19.55 -2.89 -25.84
C ARG A 68 20.12 -2.12 -24.63
N ASP A 69 19.26 -1.53 -23.82
CA ASP A 69 19.63 -0.71 -22.65
C ASP A 69 18.64 -0.94 -21.49
N PRO A 70 18.63 -2.16 -20.90
CA PRO A 70 17.71 -2.45 -19.80
C PRO A 70 18.12 -1.67 -18.56
N VAL A 71 17.14 -1.11 -17.85
CA VAL A 71 17.37 -0.24 -16.70
C VAL A 71 16.79 -0.81 -15.40
N ALA A 72 17.60 -0.82 -14.36
CA ALA A 72 17.17 -1.04 -13.00
C ALA A 72 16.83 0.30 -12.33
N VAL A 73 15.63 0.44 -11.81
CA VAL A 73 15.20 1.57 -10.96
C VAL A 73 15.14 1.06 -9.53
N VAL A 74 15.94 1.61 -8.64
CA VAL A 74 16.10 1.04 -7.31
C VAL A 74 15.89 2.08 -6.22
N ASN A 75 14.94 1.83 -5.32
CA ASN A 75 14.74 2.64 -4.12
C ASN A 75 15.91 2.43 -3.15
N VAL A 76 16.77 3.43 -3.01
CA VAL A 76 17.96 3.39 -2.15
C VAL A 76 17.71 3.90 -0.72
N ASP A 77 16.53 4.41 -0.43
CA ASP A 77 16.11 4.67 0.95
C ASP A 77 15.84 3.36 1.72
N ASP A 78 15.53 2.28 0.97
CA ASP A 78 15.46 0.92 1.52
C ASP A 78 16.86 0.31 1.61
N PRO A 79 17.29 -0.22 2.78
CA PRO A 79 18.62 -0.80 2.94
C PRO A 79 18.90 -1.98 2.01
N ALA A 80 17.90 -2.80 1.68
CA ALA A 80 18.06 -3.89 0.71
C ALA A 80 18.19 -3.33 -0.71
N GLY A 81 17.46 -2.26 -1.05
CA GLY A 81 17.59 -1.53 -2.29
C GLY A 81 18.99 -0.92 -2.46
N ALA A 82 19.52 -0.27 -1.42
CA ALA A 82 20.88 0.28 -1.46
C ALA A 82 21.94 -0.80 -1.72
N ARG A 83 21.82 -1.97 -1.05
CA ARG A 83 22.69 -3.12 -1.32
C ARG A 83 22.50 -3.70 -2.74
N LEU A 84 21.26 -3.74 -3.21
CA LEU A 84 20.96 -4.21 -4.56
C LEU A 84 21.57 -3.28 -5.62
N ALA A 85 21.41 -1.96 -5.48
CA ALA A 85 21.96 -0.98 -6.42
C ALA A 85 23.48 -1.10 -6.59
N ALA A 86 24.23 -1.46 -5.55
CA ALA A 86 25.67 -1.71 -5.61
C ALA A 86 26.05 -2.98 -6.39
N ARG A 87 25.10 -3.89 -6.62
CA ARG A 87 25.30 -5.18 -7.31
C ARG A 87 24.79 -5.19 -8.74
N VAL A 88 23.88 -4.30 -9.09
CA VAL A 88 23.31 -4.20 -10.44
C VAL A 88 24.41 -3.87 -11.46
N ARG A 89 24.41 -4.59 -12.58
CA ARG A 89 25.38 -4.42 -13.67
C ARG A 89 24.82 -3.70 -14.90
N THR A 90 23.49 -3.65 -15.02
CA THR A 90 22.81 -2.85 -16.03
C THR A 90 22.80 -1.38 -15.62
N ARG A 91 22.34 -0.50 -16.49
CA ARG A 91 22.06 0.90 -16.13
C ARG A 91 21.19 0.93 -14.87
N CYS A 92 21.62 1.69 -13.86
CA CYS A 92 20.90 1.80 -12.58
C CYS A 92 20.50 3.25 -12.32
N VAL A 93 19.22 3.49 -12.09
CA VAL A 93 18.66 4.77 -11.65
C VAL A 93 18.27 4.62 -10.19
N ARG A 94 18.91 5.37 -9.31
CA ARG A 94 18.67 5.36 -7.87
C ARG A 94 17.53 6.33 -7.55
N VAL A 95 16.55 5.84 -6.84
CA VAL A 95 15.38 6.60 -6.39
C VAL A 95 15.42 6.72 -4.87
N GLY A 96 15.11 7.88 -4.34
CA GLY A 96 15.07 8.10 -2.89
C GLY A 96 14.86 9.57 -2.54
N ARG A 97 14.84 9.87 -1.25
CA ARG A 97 14.66 11.23 -0.73
C ARG A 97 16.00 11.97 -0.52
N GLY A 98 17.07 11.21 -0.39
CA GLY A 98 18.41 11.73 -0.14
C GLY A 98 19.05 12.37 -1.37
N ALA A 99 20.01 13.29 -1.15
CA ALA A 99 20.74 13.98 -2.23
C ALA A 99 21.56 13.07 -3.15
N GLY A 100 21.83 11.84 -2.70
CA GLY A 100 22.55 10.83 -3.49
C GLY A 100 21.68 10.05 -4.48
N ALA A 101 20.37 10.28 -4.52
CA ALA A 101 19.48 9.66 -5.48
C ALA A 101 19.42 10.45 -6.78
N ASP A 102 19.34 9.73 -7.91
CA ASP A 102 19.23 10.31 -9.26
C ASP A 102 17.84 10.90 -9.48
N VAL A 103 16.82 10.27 -8.90
CA VAL A 103 15.44 10.78 -8.89
C VAL A 103 14.97 10.96 -7.44
N ARG A 104 14.59 12.18 -7.09
CA ARG A 104 14.20 12.55 -5.72
C ARG A 104 13.24 13.74 -5.70
N PRO A 105 12.46 13.92 -4.62
CA PRO A 105 11.68 15.14 -4.45
C PRO A 105 12.62 16.31 -4.08
N LEU A 106 12.44 17.44 -4.73
CA LEU A 106 13.01 18.73 -4.31
C LEU A 106 12.08 19.41 -3.31
N ALA A 107 10.78 19.29 -3.55
CA ALA A 107 9.70 19.67 -2.67
C ALA A 107 8.53 18.76 -2.91
N ALA A 108 7.83 18.35 -1.85
CA ALA A 108 6.58 17.59 -1.94
C ALA A 108 5.69 17.93 -0.75
N GLU A 109 4.45 18.27 -1.05
CA GLU A 109 3.39 18.50 -0.08
C GLU A 109 2.28 17.48 -0.31
N THR A 110 1.81 16.86 0.77
CA THR A 110 0.71 15.89 0.73
C THR A 110 -0.49 16.45 1.50
N SER A 111 -1.66 16.31 0.89
CA SER A 111 -2.96 16.60 1.50
C SER A 111 -3.95 15.50 1.12
N LEU A 112 -5.18 15.55 1.62
CA LEU A 112 -6.24 14.66 1.16
C LEU A 112 -6.59 14.85 -0.33
N ALA A 113 -6.26 15.99 -0.93
CA ALA A 113 -6.45 16.22 -2.37
C ALA A 113 -5.40 15.53 -3.24
N GLY A 114 -4.30 15.05 -2.65
CA GLY A 114 -3.20 14.41 -3.36
C GLY A 114 -1.84 14.91 -2.91
N THR A 115 -0.82 14.61 -3.72
CA THR A 115 0.57 15.03 -3.53
C THR A 115 0.99 15.91 -4.70
N ARG A 116 1.61 17.04 -4.41
CA ARG A 116 2.15 17.98 -5.41
C ARG A 116 3.55 18.42 -5.05
N GLY A 117 4.33 18.83 -6.03
CA GLY A 117 5.69 19.30 -5.76
C GLY A 117 6.55 19.39 -7.00
N THR A 118 7.85 19.23 -6.80
CA THR A 118 8.85 19.19 -7.88
C THR A 118 9.80 18.03 -7.65
N LEU A 119 10.02 17.22 -8.67
CA LEU A 119 11.02 16.14 -8.70
C LEU A 119 12.30 16.63 -9.40
N ALA A 120 13.44 16.17 -8.92
CA ALA A 120 14.68 16.12 -9.69
C ALA A 120 14.73 14.79 -10.41
N LEU A 121 15.06 14.79 -11.73
CA LEU A 121 15.35 13.63 -12.55
C LEU A 121 16.71 13.89 -13.20
N GLY A 122 17.79 13.43 -12.55
CA GLY A 122 19.14 13.87 -12.90
C GLY A 122 19.31 15.38 -12.75
N ALA A 123 19.65 16.07 -13.85
CA ALA A 123 19.77 17.53 -13.90
C ALA A 123 18.43 18.26 -14.17
N GLU A 124 17.41 17.52 -14.59
CA GLU A 124 16.11 18.07 -14.97
C GLU A 124 15.20 18.26 -13.77
N ARG A 125 14.21 19.13 -13.91
CA ARG A 125 13.18 19.41 -12.88
C ARG A 125 11.81 19.19 -13.46
N LEU A 126 10.98 18.43 -12.73
CA LEU A 126 9.62 18.10 -13.11
C LEU A 126 8.65 18.58 -12.04
N PRO A 127 7.91 19.69 -12.24
CA PRO A 127 6.73 19.98 -11.45
C PRO A 127 5.68 18.88 -11.66
N PHE A 128 5.05 18.43 -10.58
CA PHE A 128 4.05 17.39 -10.64
C PHE A 128 2.90 17.62 -9.67
N GLU A 129 1.76 17.06 -10.00
CA GLU A 129 0.62 16.84 -9.13
C GLU A 129 0.12 15.42 -9.33
N SER A 130 -0.48 14.82 -8.31
CA SER A 130 -1.05 13.47 -8.35
C SER A 130 -2.14 13.34 -7.30
N ARG A 131 -3.15 12.55 -7.58
CA ARG A 131 -4.21 12.20 -6.62
C ARG A 131 -3.74 11.19 -5.54
N LEU A 132 -2.56 10.65 -5.70
CA LEU A 132 -1.97 9.69 -4.77
C LEU A 132 -1.52 10.39 -3.48
N VAL A 133 -1.88 9.85 -2.32
CA VAL A 133 -1.71 10.48 -1.01
C VAL A 133 -0.72 9.73 -0.15
N GLY A 134 0.20 10.46 0.46
CA GLY A 134 1.10 9.95 1.50
C GLY A 134 2.45 9.45 1.01
N ALA A 135 3.31 9.21 1.98
CA ALA A 135 4.71 8.85 1.74
C ALA A 135 4.91 7.58 0.89
N PRO A 136 4.15 6.49 1.08
CA PRO A 136 4.27 5.30 0.23
C PRO A 136 3.91 5.58 -1.24
N HIS A 137 2.91 6.43 -1.47
CA HIS A 137 2.55 6.81 -2.83
C HIS A 137 3.57 7.77 -3.44
N LEU A 138 4.21 8.65 -2.65
CA LEU A 138 5.32 9.44 -3.16
C LEU A 138 6.49 8.56 -3.62
N GLU A 139 6.80 7.48 -2.89
CA GLU A 139 7.80 6.48 -3.33
C GLU A 139 7.39 5.82 -4.65
N ASN A 140 6.11 5.49 -4.81
CA ASN A 140 5.59 4.95 -6.07
C ASN A 140 5.67 5.96 -7.21
N ILE A 141 5.34 7.24 -6.96
CA ILE A 141 5.48 8.34 -7.92
C ILE A 141 6.94 8.48 -8.38
N LEU A 142 7.89 8.45 -7.43
CA LEU A 142 9.31 8.51 -7.74
C LEU A 142 9.76 7.34 -8.62
N GLY A 143 9.37 6.11 -8.26
CA GLY A 143 9.70 4.91 -9.01
C GLY A 143 9.12 4.92 -10.43
N ALA A 144 7.86 5.32 -10.58
CA ALA A 144 7.19 5.42 -11.86
C ALA A 144 7.80 6.53 -12.76
N ALA A 145 8.04 7.72 -12.19
CA ALA A 145 8.69 8.81 -12.89
C ALA A 145 10.11 8.44 -13.34
N ALA A 146 10.88 7.77 -12.49
CA ALA A 146 12.23 7.31 -12.79
C ALA A 146 12.23 6.27 -13.91
N ALA A 147 11.32 5.30 -13.90
CA ALA A 147 11.20 4.30 -14.94
C ALA A 147 10.84 4.95 -16.29
N ALA A 148 9.84 5.82 -16.31
CA ALA A 148 9.43 6.52 -17.52
C ALA A 148 10.54 7.43 -18.07
N TRP A 149 11.21 8.19 -17.20
CA TRP A 149 12.34 9.05 -17.57
C TRP A 149 13.52 8.24 -18.14
N ALA A 150 13.86 7.15 -17.48
CA ALA A 150 14.94 6.27 -17.94
C ALA A 150 14.66 5.61 -19.29
N LEU A 151 13.39 5.40 -19.63
CA LEU A 151 12.93 4.90 -20.92
C LEU A 151 12.76 6.01 -21.98
N GLY A 152 13.14 7.26 -21.68
CA GLY A 152 13.11 8.38 -22.62
C GLY A 152 11.74 9.01 -22.81
N THR A 153 10.80 8.83 -21.89
CA THR A 153 9.49 9.50 -21.93
C THR A 153 9.68 11.01 -21.70
N PRO A 154 9.07 11.88 -22.53
CA PRO A 154 9.13 13.34 -22.33
C PRO A 154 8.56 13.75 -20.96
N LEU A 155 9.16 14.78 -20.34
CA LEU A 155 8.77 15.22 -18.98
C LEU A 155 7.28 15.61 -18.88
N GLU A 156 6.75 16.28 -19.91
CA GLU A 156 5.34 16.66 -19.95
C GLU A 156 4.41 15.45 -19.99
N ALA A 157 4.85 14.36 -20.63
CA ALA A 157 4.08 13.11 -20.64
C ALA A 157 4.12 12.42 -19.28
N ILE A 158 5.27 12.47 -18.58
CA ILE A 158 5.42 11.97 -17.21
C ILE A 158 4.50 12.77 -16.27
N ALA A 159 4.53 14.12 -16.34
CA ALA A 159 3.68 14.97 -15.51
C ALA A 159 2.19 14.67 -15.73
N ARG A 160 1.74 14.58 -16.99
CA ARG A 160 0.36 14.21 -17.31
C ARG A 160 -0.02 12.81 -16.79
N GLY A 161 0.90 11.84 -16.92
CA GLY A 161 0.68 10.48 -16.40
C GLY A 161 0.52 10.47 -14.88
N LEU A 162 1.33 11.23 -14.15
CA LEU A 162 1.24 11.34 -12.69
C LEU A 162 -0.07 12.03 -12.26
N ALA A 163 -0.50 13.08 -12.97
CA ALA A 163 -1.75 13.77 -12.68
C ALA A 163 -2.99 12.92 -12.98
N ALA A 164 -2.93 12.07 -13.99
CA ALA A 164 -4.01 11.16 -14.37
C ALA A 164 -4.04 9.87 -13.54
N ALA A 165 -2.99 9.59 -12.76
CA ALA A 165 -2.92 8.37 -11.97
C ALA A 165 -3.97 8.39 -10.85
N GLU A 166 -4.78 7.35 -10.82
CA GLU A 166 -5.75 7.11 -9.75
C GLU A 166 -5.18 6.08 -8.76
N PRO A 167 -5.49 6.21 -7.45
CA PRO A 167 -5.12 5.17 -6.50
C PRO A 167 -5.78 3.85 -6.91
N PRO A 168 -5.04 2.73 -6.84
CA PRO A 168 -5.64 1.43 -7.06
C PRO A 168 -6.81 1.21 -6.07
N PRO A 169 -7.88 0.51 -6.47
CA PRO A 169 -9.01 0.25 -5.59
C PRO A 169 -8.56 -0.30 -4.24
N GLY A 170 -9.08 0.25 -3.14
CA GLY A 170 -8.75 -0.19 -1.78
C GLY A 170 -7.30 0.02 -1.34
N ARG A 171 -6.58 0.97 -1.94
CA ARG A 171 -5.24 1.40 -1.54
C ARG A 171 -5.24 2.89 -1.20
N LEU A 172 -5.47 3.24 0.05
CA LEU A 172 -5.76 4.60 0.52
C LEU A 172 -6.84 5.28 -0.35
N GLU A 173 -7.82 4.49 -0.78
CA GLU A 173 -8.94 4.97 -1.61
C GLU A 173 -9.84 5.87 -0.77
N GLN A 174 -10.01 7.12 -1.20
CA GLN A 174 -10.81 8.10 -0.48
C GLN A 174 -12.25 8.11 -0.97
N ILE A 175 -13.18 8.14 -0.02
CA ILE A 175 -14.61 8.29 -0.26
C ILE A 175 -15.07 9.49 0.56
N PRO A 176 -15.48 10.60 -0.07
CA PRO A 176 -15.92 11.79 0.65
C PRO A 176 -17.23 11.53 1.39
N GLY A 177 -17.31 11.99 2.65
CA GLY A 177 -18.50 12.00 3.48
C GLY A 177 -18.95 13.42 3.82
N PRO A 178 -20.04 13.59 4.57
CA PRO A 178 -20.57 14.90 4.95
C PRO A 178 -19.65 15.58 6.00
N GLY A 179 -18.67 16.35 5.50
CA GLY A 179 -17.71 17.08 6.33
C GLY A 179 -16.52 16.27 6.86
N PHE A 180 -16.44 14.98 6.57
CA PHE A 180 -15.33 14.09 6.91
C PHE A 180 -14.89 13.26 5.68
N THR A 181 -13.78 12.54 5.79
CA THR A 181 -13.30 11.66 4.72
C THR A 181 -13.18 10.23 5.22
N VAL A 182 -13.62 9.28 4.41
CA VAL A 182 -13.39 7.85 4.65
C VAL A 182 -12.28 7.37 3.73
N VAL A 183 -11.37 6.56 4.26
CA VAL A 183 -10.28 5.94 3.51
C VAL A 183 -10.40 4.43 3.63
N VAL A 184 -10.41 3.74 2.50
CA VAL A 184 -10.40 2.27 2.45
C VAL A 184 -9.01 1.79 2.06
N ASP A 185 -8.44 0.88 2.85
CA ASP A 185 -7.08 0.38 2.63
C ASP A 185 -6.94 -1.13 2.86
N TYR A 186 -6.00 -1.74 2.16
CA TYR A 186 -5.70 -3.18 2.27
C TYR A 186 -4.77 -3.51 3.45
N ALA A 187 -4.44 -2.60 4.32
CA ALA A 187 -3.54 -2.79 5.46
C ALA A 187 -4.06 -3.90 6.39
N HIS A 188 -3.47 -5.10 6.31
CA HIS A 188 -3.86 -6.31 7.02
C HIS A 188 -2.70 -6.94 7.83
N SER A 189 -1.61 -6.21 7.99
CA SER A 189 -0.47 -6.55 8.85
C SER A 189 -0.17 -5.39 9.81
N PRO A 190 0.54 -5.64 10.94
CA PRO A 190 0.86 -4.59 11.91
C PRO A 190 1.60 -3.41 11.29
N ASP A 191 2.63 -3.69 10.50
CA ASP A 191 3.44 -2.65 9.84
C ASP A 191 2.64 -1.88 8.80
N ALA A 192 1.80 -2.55 8.00
CA ALA A 192 0.97 -1.90 7.00
C ALA A 192 -0.06 -0.99 7.65
N LEU A 193 -0.72 -1.44 8.73
CA LEU A 193 -1.70 -0.66 9.47
C LEU A 193 -1.04 0.56 10.13
N ALA A 194 0.11 0.38 10.78
CA ALA A 194 0.87 1.47 11.37
C ALA A 194 1.23 2.53 10.31
N ARG A 195 1.76 2.11 9.15
CA ARG A 195 2.11 3.01 8.05
C ARG A 195 0.91 3.76 7.49
N ALA A 196 -0.22 3.08 7.28
CA ALA A 196 -1.45 3.73 6.82
C ALA A 196 -1.89 4.81 7.81
N LEU A 197 -1.88 4.51 9.11
CA LEU A 197 -2.24 5.44 10.17
C LEU A 197 -1.25 6.61 10.28
N ASP A 198 0.06 6.36 10.18
CA ASP A 198 1.10 7.39 10.21
C ASP A 198 0.98 8.35 9.02
N VAL A 199 0.52 7.87 7.87
CA VAL A 199 0.19 8.70 6.69
C VAL A 199 -1.06 9.55 6.93
N LEU A 200 -2.10 8.96 7.53
CA LEU A 200 -3.41 9.60 7.67
C LEU A 200 -3.49 10.54 8.86
N ARG A 201 -2.74 10.27 9.94
CA ARG A 201 -2.78 11.09 11.17
C ARG A 201 -2.52 12.59 10.92
N PRO A 202 -1.47 13.00 10.20
CA PRO A 202 -1.22 14.41 9.91
C PRO A 202 -2.25 15.04 8.96
N LEU A 203 -3.03 14.24 8.25
CA LEU A 203 -4.07 14.71 7.31
C LEU A 203 -5.43 14.88 7.98
N ALA A 204 -5.66 14.23 9.12
CA ALA A 204 -6.88 14.38 9.89
C ALA A 204 -6.88 15.72 10.64
N ARG A 205 -7.87 16.57 10.36
CA ARG A 205 -8.07 17.83 11.07
C ARG A 205 -8.75 17.62 12.43
N GLY A 206 -9.55 16.57 12.53
CA GLY A 206 -10.22 16.09 13.73
C GLY A 206 -9.66 14.76 14.20
N ARG A 207 -10.55 13.84 14.58
CA ARG A 207 -10.20 12.51 15.07
C ARG A 207 -9.83 11.58 13.90
N LEU A 208 -8.97 10.61 14.18
CA LEU A 208 -8.70 9.46 13.33
C LEU A 208 -9.44 8.25 13.93
N ILE A 209 -10.46 7.77 13.22
CA ILE A 209 -11.30 6.62 13.60
C ILE A 209 -10.84 5.44 12.74
N THR A 210 -10.54 4.30 13.36
CA THR A 210 -10.01 3.13 12.64
C THR A 210 -10.93 1.92 12.82
N VAL A 211 -11.38 1.35 11.70
CA VAL A 211 -12.17 0.11 11.64
C VAL A 211 -11.30 -0.98 11.04
N PHE A 212 -11.07 -2.07 11.76
CA PHE A 212 -10.29 -3.19 11.22
C PHE A 212 -10.57 -4.50 11.95
N GLY A 213 -10.12 -5.59 11.36
CA GLY A 213 -10.12 -6.92 11.94
C GLY A 213 -8.96 -7.76 11.43
N CYS A 214 -8.91 -9.01 11.89
CA CYS A 214 -7.91 -9.97 11.45
C CYS A 214 -8.56 -11.23 10.86
N GLY A 215 -7.85 -11.87 9.91
CA GLY A 215 -8.29 -13.14 9.35
C GLY A 215 -8.12 -14.30 10.33
N GLY A 216 -9.09 -15.21 10.34
CA GLY A 216 -8.98 -16.54 10.95
C GLY A 216 -8.13 -17.48 10.08
N ASP A 217 -7.67 -18.60 10.66
CA ASP A 217 -6.79 -19.60 10.04
C ASP A 217 -5.52 -18.97 9.42
N ARG A 218 -4.98 -17.96 10.12
CA ARG A 218 -3.79 -17.19 9.75
C ARG A 218 -2.94 -16.95 11.01
N ASP A 219 -1.84 -16.20 10.82
CA ASP A 219 -0.93 -15.83 11.91
C ASP A 219 -1.69 -15.11 13.04
N ARG A 220 -1.82 -15.81 14.19
CA ARG A 220 -2.45 -15.27 15.40
C ARG A 220 -1.59 -14.24 16.09
N GLY A 221 -0.26 -14.38 15.99
CA GLY A 221 0.69 -13.50 16.66
C GLY A 221 0.60 -12.05 16.19
N LYS A 222 0.10 -11.80 14.99
CA LYS A 222 -0.10 -10.44 14.49
C LYS A 222 -1.31 -9.71 15.10
N ARG A 223 -2.29 -10.44 15.68
CA ARG A 223 -3.55 -9.85 16.16
C ARG A 223 -3.34 -8.80 17.24
N PRO A 224 -2.67 -9.10 18.38
CA PRO A 224 -2.40 -8.09 19.39
C PRO A 224 -1.52 -6.95 18.85
N LEU A 225 -0.56 -7.24 17.96
CA LEU A 225 0.30 -6.23 17.38
C LEU A 225 -0.49 -5.24 16.50
N MET A 226 -1.51 -5.70 15.78
CA MET A 226 -2.41 -4.83 15.02
C MET A 226 -3.30 -4.00 15.96
N GLY A 227 -3.78 -4.59 17.07
CA GLY A 227 -4.50 -3.88 18.12
C GLY A 227 -3.69 -2.74 18.72
N GLU A 228 -2.44 -3.02 19.08
CA GLU A 228 -1.50 -2.03 19.61
C GLU A 228 -1.22 -0.91 18.57
N ALA A 229 -0.95 -1.28 17.32
CA ALA A 229 -0.66 -0.34 16.25
C ALA A 229 -1.82 0.66 16.03
N ALA A 230 -3.07 0.16 16.04
CA ALA A 230 -4.27 0.98 15.91
C ALA A 230 -4.47 1.88 17.14
N ALA A 231 -4.39 1.33 18.35
CA ALA A 231 -4.64 2.05 19.59
C ALA A 231 -3.64 3.21 19.82
N ARG A 232 -2.39 3.03 19.43
CA ARG A 232 -1.36 4.08 19.57
C ARG A 232 -1.52 5.25 18.60
N ARG A 233 -2.30 5.09 17.52
CA ARG A 233 -2.34 6.04 16.40
C ARG A 233 -3.73 6.61 16.11
N SER A 234 -4.77 6.00 16.67
CA SER A 234 -6.16 6.38 16.44
C SER A 234 -6.79 6.99 17.68
N ASP A 235 -7.74 7.89 17.50
CA ASP A 235 -8.54 8.44 18.59
C ASP A 235 -9.70 7.51 18.96
N VAL A 236 -10.21 6.76 17.99
CA VAL A 236 -11.28 5.76 18.17
C VAL A 236 -10.90 4.50 17.38
N VAL A 237 -11.06 3.35 18.00
CA VAL A 237 -10.86 2.04 17.37
C VAL A 237 -12.17 1.26 17.41
N VAL A 238 -12.59 0.74 16.26
CA VAL A 238 -13.71 -0.17 16.10
C VAL A 238 -13.18 -1.51 15.59
N LEU A 239 -13.24 -2.54 16.41
CA LEU A 239 -12.80 -3.88 16.07
C LEU A 239 -13.95 -4.65 15.42
N THR A 240 -13.67 -5.34 14.32
CA THR A 240 -14.67 -6.09 13.56
C THR A 240 -14.08 -7.35 12.91
N SER A 241 -14.93 -8.16 12.29
CA SER A 241 -14.47 -9.33 11.53
C SER A 241 -13.88 -8.92 10.19
N ASP A 242 -12.76 -9.57 9.83
CA ASP A 242 -12.26 -9.62 8.46
C ASP A 242 -12.81 -10.87 7.75
N ASN A 243 -12.02 -11.90 7.54
CA ASN A 243 -12.40 -13.22 7.06
C ASN A 243 -12.23 -14.22 8.22
N PRO A 244 -13.22 -14.45 9.10
CA PRO A 244 -13.05 -15.34 10.25
C PRO A 244 -12.77 -16.80 9.86
N ARG A 245 -13.17 -17.22 8.67
CA ARG A 245 -13.02 -18.60 8.17
C ARG A 245 -13.61 -19.61 9.16
N THR A 246 -12.85 -20.59 9.61
CA THR A 246 -13.32 -21.63 10.53
C THR A 246 -13.18 -21.24 12.00
N GLU A 247 -12.47 -20.14 12.33
CA GLU A 247 -12.33 -19.66 13.70
C GLU A 247 -13.57 -18.88 14.17
N ASP A 248 -13.80 -18.92 15.49
CA ASP A 248 -14.80 -18.07 16.14
C ASP A 248 -14.41 -16.59 16.03
N PRO A 249 -15.24 -15.72 15.40
CA PRO A 249 -14.95 -14.30 15.27
C PRO A 249 -14.67 -13.61 16.60
N LEU A 250 -15.38 -13.98 17.67
CA LEU A 250 -15.21 -13.35 18.98
C LEU A 250 -13.85 -13.66 19.61
N ARG A 251 -13.29 -14.84 19.36
CA ARG A 251 -11.92 -15.17 19.79
C ARG A 251 -10.88 -14.35 19.04
N ILE A 252 -11.07 -14.15 17.74
CA ILE A 252 -10.17 -13.30 16.93
C ILE A 252 -10.19 -11.87 17.47
N LEU A 253 -11.37 -11.34 17.77
CA LEU A 253 -11.53 -10.00 18.34
C LEU A 253 -10.90 -9.87 19.71
N ALA A 254 -11.05 -10.89 20.59
CA ALA A 254 -10.42 -10.92 21.91
C ALA A 254 -8.88 -10.86 21.81
N ASP A 255 -8.27 -11.62 20.88
CA ASP A 255 -6.82 -11.57 20.63
C ASP A 255 -6.36 -10.15 20.18
N ILE A 256 -7.18 -9.43 19.39
CA ILE A 256 -6.87 -8.05 18.97
C ILE A 256 -7.01 -7.09 20.17
N GLU A 257 -8.06 -7.25 20.98
CA GLU A 257 -8.31 -6.43 22.16
C GLU A 257 -7.17 -6.49 23.19
N GLU A 258 -6.47 -7.62 23.33
CA GLU A 258 -5.28 -7.71 24.17
C GLU A 258 -4.27 -6.61 23.84
N GLY A 259 -3.98 -6.41 22.55
CA GLY A 259 -3.06 -5.38 22.10
C GLY A 259 -3.60 -3.96 22.29
N VAL A 260 -4.90 -3.75 22.07
CA VAL A 260 -5.56 -2.44 22.31
C VAL A 260 -5.45 -2.05 23.79
N ARG A 261 -5.74 -2.98 24.68
CA ARG A 261 -5.65 -2.77 26.14
C ARG A 261 -4.21 -2.58 26.61
N ALA A 262 -3.26 -3.37 26.08
CA ALA A 262 -1.83 -3.23 26.38
C ALA A 262 -1.28 -1.85 25.98
N ALA A 263 -1.83 -1.24 24.92
CA ALA A 263 -1.50 0.12 24.53
C ALA A 263 -2.14 1.21 25.41
N GLY A 264 -2.98 0.83 26.38
CA GLY A 264 -3.64 1.76 27.32
C GLY A 264 -4.92 2.39 26.79
N MET A 265 -5.43 1.97 25.64
CA MET A 265 -6.68 2.50 25.13
C MET A 265 -7.88 1.85 25.84
N THR A 266 -8.73 2.69 26.42
CA THR A 266 -10.03 2.30 26.97
C THR A 266 -11.14 2.93 26.13
N GLY A 267 -12.27 2.22 25.97
CA GLY A 267 -13.40 2.77 25.20
C GLY A 267 -13.34 2.50 23.69
N HIS A 268 -12.49 1.56 23.24
CA HIS A 268 -12.64 0.98 21.90
C HIS A 268 -13.98 0.24 21.79
N LEU A 269 -14.45 0.09 20.56
CA LEU A 269 -15.73 -0.54 20.26
C LEU A 269 -15.49 -1.89 19.59
N VAL A 270 -16.38 -2.84 19.86
CA VAL A 270 -16.32 -4.18 19.24
C VAL A 270 -17.67 -4.45 18.60
N GLU A 271 -17.68 -4.59 17.28
CA GLU A 271 -18.84 -4.93 16.48
C GLU A 271 -18.45 -6.03 15.49
N PRO A 272 -18.82 -7.29 15.74
CA PRO A 272 -18.42 -8.41 14.90
C PRO A 272 -18.95 -8.36 13.46
N ASP A 273 -20.13 -7.76 13.23
CA ASP A 273 -20.66 -7.55 11.88
C ASP A 273 -19.95 -6.37 11.23
N ARG A 274 -19.17 -6.64 10.17
CA ARG A 274 -18.36 -5.61 9.50
C ARG A 274 -19.19 -4.49 8.88
N ARG A 275 -20.40 -4.80 8.39
CA ARG A 275 -21.32 -3.78 7.85
C ARG A 275 -21.80 -2.85 8.95
N ALA A 276 -22.18 -3.43 10.07
CA ALA A 276 -22.60 -2.68 11.24
C ALA A 276 -21.44 -1.86 11.82
N ALA A 277 -20.23 -2.41 11.89
CA ALA A 277 -19.03 -1.73 12.34
C ALA A 277 -18.69 -0.50 11.48
N ILE A 278 -18.76 -0.63 10.15
CA ILE A 278 -18.56 0.49 9.23
C ILE A 278 -19.63 1.56 9.48
N ALA A 279 -20.92 1.18 9.54
CA ALA A 279 -22.01 2.11 9.79
C ALA A 279 -21.86 2.82 11.15
N LEU A 280 -21.44 2.08 12.19
CA LEU A 280 -21.16 2.62 13.52
C LEU A 280 -20.06 3.68 13.48
N ALA A 281 -18.93 3.37 12.85
CA ALA A 281 -17.80 4.29 12.74
C ALA A 281 -18.17 5.58 11.99
N LEU A 282 -18.95 5.46 10.90
CA LEU A 282 -19.43 6.62 10.14
C LEU A 282 -20.45 7.44 10.92
N GLY A 283 -21.30 6.81 11.72
CA GLY A 283 -22.25 7.49 12.61
C GLY A 283 -21.56 8.25 13.75
N LEU A 284 -20.34 7.86 14.13
CA LEU A 284 -19.53 8.56 15.13
C LEU A 284 -18.73 9.73 14.55
N ALA A 285 -18.52 9.75 13.23
CA ALA A 285 -17.70 10.74 12.57
C ALA A 285 -18.32 12.14 12.61
N ARG A 286 -17.46 13.14 12.74
CA ARG A 286 -17.78 14.57 12.82
C ARG A 286 -17.02 15.33 11.74
N PRO A 287 -17.44 16.55 11.41
CA PRO A 287 -16.68 17.39 10.49
C PRO A 287 -15.21 17.50 10.87
N GLY A 288 -14.31 17.26 9.89
CA GLY A 288 -12.87 17.25 10.06
C GLY A 288 -12.28 15.89 10.45
N ASP A 289 -13.08 14.90 10.84
CA ASP A 289 -12.61 13.55 11.16
C ASP A 289 -12.14 12.82 9.90
N LEU A 290 -11.31 11.80 10.10
CA LEU A 290 -10.89 10.85 9.09
C LEU A 290 -11.19 9.43 9.57
N VAL A 291 -11.87 8.64 8.75
CA VAL A 291 -12.22 7.25 9.08
C VAL A 291 -11.42 6.32 8.19
N LEU A 292 -10.58 5.47 8.78
CA LEU A 292 -9.88 4.40 8.07
C LEU A 292 -10.65 3.08 8.21
N VAL A 293 -11.02 2.47 7.09
CA VAL A 293 -11.53 1.09 7.02
C VAL A 293 -10.43 0.22 6.44
N ALA A 294 -9.78 -0.59 7.28
CA ALA A 294 -8.59 -1.35 6.93
C ALA A 294 -8.82 -2.86 6.89
N GLY A 295 -7.98 -3.55 6.12
CA GLY A 295 -7.86 -5.00 6.04
C GLY A 295 -8.22 -5.58 4.68
N LYS A 296 -9.38 -5.25 4.13
CA LYS A 296 -9.90 -5.86 2.90
C LYS A 296 -9.52 -5.10 1.63
N GLY A 297 -9.44 -3.77 1.70
CA GLY A 297 -9.09 -2.94 0.55
C GLY A 297 -9.97 -3.23 -0.67
N HIS A 298 -9.42 -3.89 -1.68
CA HIS A 298 -10.12 -4.25 -2.92
C HIS A 298 -10.86 -5.60 -2.86
N GLU A 299 -10.74 -6.37 -1.78
CA GLU A 299 -11.49 -7.62 -1.61
C GLU A 299 -12.99 -7.33 -1.55
N ASP A 300 -13.76 -8.00 -2.39
CA ASP A 300 -15.22 -7.89 -2.51
C ASP A 300 -15.98 -9.01 -1.80
N TYR A 301 -15.32 -9.71 -0.86
CA TYR A 301 -15.89 -10.87 -0.19
C TYR A 301 -15.50 -10.97 1.28
N GLN A 302 -16.32 -11.72 2.04
CA GLN A 302 -16.01 -12.22 3.37
C GLN A 302 -16.19 -13.74 3.41
N ILE A 303 -15.24 -14.44 4.07
CA ILE A 303 -15.29 -15.89 4.25
C ILE A 303 -15.70 -16.19 5.69
N VAL A 304 -16.86 -16.82 5.87
CA VAL A 304 -17.37 -17.30 7.17
C VAL A 304 -17.58 -18.82 7.06
N GLY A 305 -16.88 -19.57 7.90
CA GLY A 305 -16.71 -21.00 7.68
C GLY A 305 -16.00 -21.24 6.35
N THR A 306 -16.64 -22.01 5.49
CA THR A 306 -16.21 -22.28 4.11
C THR A 306 -16.97 -21.45 3.07
N VAL A 307 -17.92 -20.62 3.51
CA VAL A 307 -18.81 -19.87 2.61
C VAL A 307 -18.21 -18.49 2.31
N LYS A 308 -18.01 -18.21 1.04
CA LYS A 308 -17.63 -16.90 0.53
C LYS A 308 -18.88 -16.09 0.23
N ARG A 309 -19.04 -14.93 0.86
CA ARG A 309 -20.18 -14.02 0.68
C ARG A 309 -19.67 -12.68 0.15
N HIS A 310 -20.47 -11.99 -0.66
CA HIS A 310 -20.13 -10.64 -1.13
C HIS A 310 -20.12 -9.65 0.04
N LEU A 311 -19.01 -8.94 0.17
CA LEU A 311 -18.80 -7.83 1.09
C LEU A 311 -17.63 -7.00 0.58
N ASP A 312 -17.91 -5.81 0.08
CA ASP A 312 -16.94 -4.82 -0.38
C ASP A 312 -17.02 -3.59 0.55
N ASP A 313 -15.93 -3.29 1.23
CA ASP A 313 -15.87 -2.17 2.18
C ASP A 313 -16.26 -0.83 1.52
N ARG A 314 -15.91 -0.63 0.27
CA ARG A 314 -16.21 0.61 -0.49
C ARG A 314 -17.70 0.75 -0.76
N GLU A 315 -18.37 -0.36 -1.08
CA GLU A 315 -19.83 -0.38 -1.26
C GLU A 315 -20.55 -0.16 0.06
N GLU A 316 -20.08 -0.79 1.15
CA GLU A 316 -20.68 -0.64 2.48
C GLU A 316 -20.49 0.80 3.00
N VAL A 317 -19.34 1.41 2.77
CA VAL A 317 -19.09 2.83 3.08
C VAL A 317 -20.07 3.71 2.31
N ARG A 318 -20.18 3.55 0.98
CA ARG A 318 -21.10 4.36 0.16
C ARG A 318 -22.55 4.18 0.58
N ARG A 319 -22.96 2.93 0.90
CA ARG A 319 -24.30 2.62 1.39
C ARG A 319 -24.59 3.28 2.75
N ALA A 320 -23.64 3.25 3.67
CA ALA A 320 -23.78 3.87 4.98
C ALA A 320 -23.82 5.41 4.88
N LEU A 321 -22.98 6.01 4.02
CA LEU A 321 -23.00 7.46 3.75
C LEU A 321 -24.34 7.91 3.15
N GLY A 322 -24.93 7.13 2.24
CA GLY A 322 -26.27 7.42 1.67
C GLY A 322 -27.41 7.39 2.69
N ARG A 323 -27.18 6.84 3.89
CA ARG A 323 -28.14 6.87 5.02
C ARG A 323 -27.93 8.06 5.96
N LEU A 324 -26.78 8.72 5.86
CA LEU A 324 -26.43 9.90 6.66
C LEU A 324 -26.73 11.22 5.93
N ALA A 325 -26.96 11.16 4.61
CA ALA A 325 -27.38 12.29 3.78
C ALA A 325 -28.92 12.49 3.85
#